data_8490acc6632efcc01a9e51a3d618b9f9
#
_entry.id   8490acc6632efcc01a9e51a3d618b9f9
#
_cell.length_a   1.000
_cell.length_b   1.000
_cell.length_c   1.000
_cell.angle_alpha   90.00
_cell.angle_beta   90.00
_cell.angle_gamma   90.00
#
_symmetry.space_group_name_H-M   'P 1'
#
loop_
_entity.id
_entity.type
_entity.pdbx_description
1 polymer ?
#
loop_
_entity_poly.entity_id
_entity_poly.type
_entity_poly.pdbx_seq_one_letter_code
_entity_poly.pdbx_strand_id
1 'polypeptide(L)'
;MGVSFTFYPEDATYIHFDVIRSFDRPLLSSGLLEKIGNQNVKTELDWQLYLLQRRYLDYQVNIGNRIIELLTSGKPENQAKAAEISLPKTHFQNLVDDLFSETGKKILRQSNEIQFEQDGDILTPYQLSSGEKQMLVILLTVLVQDNQPCTLFMDEPEISPHA
;
A
#
# COMPACT_ATOMS: atom_id res chain seq x y z
N MET A 1 -5.14 15.74 -20.52
CA MET A 1 -6.01 16.75 -19.86
C MET A 1 -5.51 16.94 -18.45
N GLY A 2 -5.16 18.16 -18.06
CA GLY A 2 -4.80 18.50 -16.68
C GLY A 2 -6.06 18.96 -15.94
N VAL A 3 -6.22 18.50 -14.70
CA VAL A 3 -7.26 19.01 -13.79
C VAL A 3 -6.62 20.11 -12.95
N SER A 4 -7.19 21.32 -12.98
CA SER A 4 -6.77 22.38 -12.07
C SER A 4 -7.78 22.52 -10.94
N PHE A 5 -7.29 22.61 -9.72
CA PHE A 5 -8.12 22.83 -8.53
C PHE A 5 -7.95 24.28 -8.08
N THR A 6 -9.05 24.96 -7.84
CA THR A 6 -9.05 26.28 -7.22
C THR A 6 -9.63 26.14 -5.82
N PHE A 7 -8.87 26.51 -4.80
CA PHE A 7 -9.29 26.43 -3.41
C PHE A 7 -9.85 27.77 -2.96
N TYR A 8 -11.00 27.75 -2.29
CA TYR A 8 -11.62 28.88 -1.65
C TYR A 8 -12.12 28.43 -0.26
N PRO A 9 -11.81 29.15 0.81
CA PRO A 9 -10.98 30.36 0.95
C PRO A 9 -9.47 30.11 0.83
N GLU A 10 -8.64 31.13 0.78
CA GLU A 10 -7.18 31.08 0.58
C GLU A 10 -6.43 30.29 1.67
N ASP A 11 -7.05 30.07 2.83
CA ASP A 11 -6.57 29.28 3.97
C ASP A 11 -7.06 27.82 3.96
N ALA A 12 -7.64 27.35 2.85
CA ALA A 12 -8.06 25.97 2.71
C ALA A 12 -6.87 25.01 2.85
N THR A 13 -6.98 24.09 3.77
CA THR A 13 -6.01 23.00 3.97
C THR A 13 -5.86 22.16 2.69
N TYR A 14 -4.63 21.79 2.36
CA TYR A 14 -4.36 20.89 1.23
C TYR A 14 -5.15 19.59 1.36
N ILE A 15 -5.87 19.24 0.30
CA ILE A 15 -6.54 17.95 0.21
C ILE A 15 -5.52 16.95 -0.33
N HIS A 16 -5.16 15.97 0.49
CA HIS A 16 -4.41 14.82 0.02
C HIS A 16 -5.32 13.94 -0.83
N PHE A 17 -4.87 13.58 -2.04
CA PHE A 17 -5.58 12.63 -2.87
C PHE A 17 -4.62 11.63 -3.49
N ASP A 18 -5.10 10.41 -3.65
CA ASP A 18 -4.43 9.35 -4.41
C ASP A 18 -5.34 8.86 -5.54
N VAL A 19 -4.74 8.46 -6.64
CA VAL A 19 -5.46 7.92 -7.80
C VAL A 19 -5.06 6.46 -7.97
N ILE A 20 -6.03 5.57 -7.82
CA ILE A 20 -5.88 4.14 -8.04
C ILE A 20 -6.39 3.81 -9.44
N ARG A 21 -5.49 3.25 -10.27
CA ARG A 21 -5.85 2.75 -11.60
C ARG A 21 -6.14 1.27 -11.49
N SER A 22 -7.34 0.88 -11.90
CA SER A 22 -7.83 -0.50 -11.78
C SER A 22 -7.35 -1.41 -12.91
N PHE A 23 -6.99 -0.84 -14.06
CA PHE A 23 -6.59 -1.64 -15.20
C PHE A 23 -5.15 -2.10 -15.14
N ASP A 24 -4.96 -3.41 -15.31
CA ASP A 24 -3.63 -4.02 -15.44
C ASP A 24 -3.13 -3.91 -16.88
N ARG A 25 -2.85 -2.69 -17.33
CA ARG A 25 -2.35 -2.41 -18.67
C ARG A 25 -0.84 -2.55 -18.73
N PRO A 26 -0.29 -3.06 -19.85
CA PRO A 26 1.15 -3.04 -20.06
C PRO A 26 1.70 -1.61 -20.02
N LEU A 27 2.83 -1.40 -19.36
CA LEU A 27 3.55 -0.12 -19.42
C LEU A 27 4.05 0.13 -20.83
N LEU A 28 3.53 1.18 -21.47
CA LEU A 28 3.74 1.45 -22.91
C LEU A 28 5.12 2.03 -23.27
N SER A 29 5.97 2.37 -22.30
CA SER A 29 7.28 2.95 -22.63
C SER A 29 8.44 2.09 -22.12
N SER A 30 9.18 1.49 -23.05
CA SER A 30 10.45 0.82 -22.76
C SER A 30 11.43 1.71 -21.99
N GLY A 31 11.44 3.02 -22.23
CA GLY A 31 12.31 3.96 -21.51
C GLY A 31 11.96 4.17 -20.04
N LEU A 32 10.75 3.87 -19.62
CA LEU A 32 10.36 3.90 -18.20
C LEU A 32 10.85 2.63 -17.49
N LEU A 33 10.71 1.48 -18.15
CA LEU A 33 11.16 0.18 -17.63
C LEU A 33 12.67 0.14 -17.42
N GLU A 34 13.46 0.71 -18.33
CA GLU A 34 14.92 0.81 -18.20
C GLU A 34 15.34 1.66 -16.99
N LYS A 35 14.59 2.72 -16.67
CA LYS A 35 14.88 3.61 -15.53
C LYS A 35 14.51 2.99 -14.18
N ILE A 36 13.57 2.07 -14.14
CA ILE A 36 13.08 1.45 -12.89
C ILE A 36 14.10 0.44 -12.35
N GLY A 37 14.89 -0.20 -13.22
CA GLY A 37 15.86 -1.22 -12.83
C GLY A 37 15.26 -2.49 -12.22
N ASN A 38 13.91 -2.61 -12.19
CA ASN A 38 13.21 -3.76 -11.65
C ASN A 38 12.49 -4.50 -12.78
N GLN A 39 13.03 -5.66 -13.16
CA GLN A 39 12.51 -6.49 -14.24
C GLN A 39 11.10 -7.09 -13.97
N ASN A 40 10.63 -7.03 -12.73
CA ASN A 40 9.32 -7.56 -12.35
C ASN A 40 8.18 -6.57 -12.61
N VAL A 41 8.48 -5.30 -12.81
CA VAL A 41 7.50 -4.25 -13.10
C VAL A 41 7.18 -4.24 -14.58
N LYS A 42 6.01 -4.75 -14.98
CA LYS A 42 5.61 -4.91 -16.38
C LYS A 42 4.31 -4.17 -16.72
N THR A 43 3.46 -3.94 -15.72
CA THR A 43 2.13 -3.39 -15.89
C THR A 43 1.95 -2.11 -15.05
N GLU A 44 0.84 -1.40 -15.27
CA GLU A 44 0.48 -0.23 -14.45
C GLU A 44 0.22 -0.61 -12.99
N LEU A 45 -0.36 -1.78 -12.71
CA LEU A 45 -0.53 -2.26 -11.33
C LEU A 45 0.83 -2.59 -10.68
N ASP A 46 1.74 -3.22 -11.43
CA ASP A 46 3.10 -3.46 -10.93
C ASP A 46 3.82 -2.14 -10.58
N TRP A 47 3.62 -1.11 -11.41
CA TRP A 47 4.19 0.21 -11.16
C TRP A 47 3.61 0.86 -9.90
N GLN A 48 2.29 0.81 -9.72
CA GLN A 48 1.65 1.31 -8.50
C GLN A 48 2.14 0.56 -7.26
N LEU A 49 2.24 -0.77 -7.32
CA LEU A 49 2.80 -1.60 -6.25
C LEU A 49 4.26 -1.24 -5.95
N TYR A 50 5.08 -0.99 -6.97
CA TYR A 50 6.46 -0.55 -6.78
C TYR A 50 6.56 0.77 -6.02
N LEU A 51 5.74 1.76 -6.37
CA LEU A 51 5.69 3.04 -5.65
C LEU A 51 5.16 2.87 -4.22
N LEU A 52 4.12 2.05 -4.04
CA LEU A 52 3.52 1.78 -2.73
C LEU A 52 4.45 0.99 -1.81
N GLN A 53 5.26 0.08 -2.33
CA GLN A 53 6.31 -0.60 -1.55
C GLN A 53 7.28 0.39 -0.91
N ARG A 54 7.69 1.42 -1.64
CA ARG A 54 8.58 2.47 -1.11
C ARG A 54 7.88 3.28 -0.02
N ARG A 55 6.63 3.71 -0.26
CA ARG A 55 5.81 4.40 0.76
C ARG A 55 5.57 3.53 1.99
N TYR A 56 5.42 2.22 1.81
CA TYR A 56 5.27 1.28 2.92
C TYR A 56 6.52 1.17 3.78
N LEU A 57 7.71 1.21 3.18
CA LEU A 57 8.97 1.27 3.94
C LEU A 57 9.05 2.55 4.77
N ASP A 58 8.75 3.71 4.18
CA ASP A 58 8.72 4.99 4.89
C ASP A 58 7.68 4.98 6.03
N TYR A 59 6.49 4.43 5.77
CA TYR A 59 5.45 4.25 6.78
C TYR A 59 5.96 3.40 7.97
N GLN A 60 6.62 2.27 7.71
CA GLN A 60 7.16 1.41 8.76
C GLN A 60 8.24 2.12 9.61
N VAL A 61 9.12 2.88 8.96
CA VAL A 61 10.13 3.68 9.66
C VAL A 61 9.46 4.72 10.56
N ASN A 62 8.45 5.43 10.05
CA ASN A 62 7.74 6.46 10.80
C ASN A 62 7.00 5.89 12.02
N ILE A 63 6.26 4.79 11.87
CA ILE A 63 5.59 4.16 13.02
C ILE A 63 6.61 3.59 14.02
N GLY A 64 7.72 3.01 13.54
CA GLY A 64 8.80 2.51 14.38
C GLY A 64 9.42 3.62 15.24
N ASN A 65 9.73 4.76 14.65
CA ASN A 65 10.28 5.91 15.37
C ASN A 65 9.31 6.42 16.43
N ARG A 66 8.01 6.55 16.13
CA ARG A 66 6.99 6.96 17.10
C ARG A 66 6.86 5.97 18.27
N ILE A 67 6.92 4.67 17.99
CA ILE A 67 6.89 3.63 19.02
C ILE A 67 8.12 3.73 19.92
N ILE A 68 9.31 3.86 19.35
CA ILE A 68 10.56 4.00 20.11
C ILE A 68 10.51 5.24 21.01
N GLU A 69 10.07 6.38 20.50
CA GLU A 69 9.94 7.63 21.26
C GLU A 69 8.99 7.45 22.46
N LEU A 70 7.84 6.80 22.28
CA LEU A 70 6.91 6.52 23.37
C LEU A 70 7.52 5.60 24.42
N LEU A 71 8.19 4.53 24.03
CA LEU A 71 8.75 3.54 24.94
C LEU A 71 9.95 4.10 25.71
N THR A 72 10.78 4.93 25.09
CA THR A 72 11.94 5.58 25.73
C THR A 72 11.54 6.64 26.75
N SER A 73 10.31 7.16 26.68
CA SER A 73 9.81 8.11 27.67
C SER A 73 9.60 7.53 29.07
N GLY A 74 9.61 6.19 29.21
CA GLY A 74 9.53 5.48 30.49
C GLY A 74 8.17 5.52 31.19
N LYS A 75 7.12 6.07 30.57
CA LYS A 75 5.79 6.18 31.16
C LYS A 75 4.98 4.89 30.90
N PRO A 76 4.38 4.25 31.93
CA PRO A 76 3.63 2.99 31.76
C PRO A 76 2.47 3.09 30.76
N GLU A 77 1.79 4.23 30.72
CA GLU A 77 0.69 4.50 29.78
C GLU A 77 1.11 4.48 28.31
N ASN A 78 2.39 4.66 28.02
CA ASN A 78 2.90 4.72 26.64
C ASN A 78 3.04 3.34 26.00
N GLN A 79 3.03 2.26 26.77
CA GLN A 79 2.98 0.91 26.21
C GLN A 79 1.66 0.66 25.46
N ALA A 80 0.52 1.08 26.03
CA ALA A 80 -0.77 0.97 25.35
C ALA A 80 -0.82 1.81 24.07
N LYS A 81 -0.33 3.06 24.13
CA LYS A 81 -0.25 3.94 22.96
C LYS A 81 0.67 3.40 21.87
N ALA A 82 1.81 2.81 22.24
CA ALA A 82 2.72 2.17 21.29
C ALA A 82 2.04 0.97 20.57
N ALA A 83 1.25 0.18 21.31
CA ALA A 83 0.46 -0.89 20.71
C ALA A 83 -0.59 -0.35 19.72
N GLU A 84 -1.29 0.73 20.07
CA GLU A 84 -2.28 1.37 19.18
C GLU A 84 -1.68 1.84 17.86
N ILE A 85 -0.46 2.39 17.88
CA ILE A 85 0.25 2.81 16.65
C ILE A 85 0.49 1.65 15.68
N SER A 86 0.68 0.43 16.18
CA SER A 86 0.92 -0.75 15.35
C SER A 86 -0.35 -1.41 14.82
N LEU A 87 -1.54 -1.10 15.40
CA LEU A 87 -2.80 -1.74 15.04
C LEU A 87 -3.17 -1.62 13.55
N PRO A 88 -3.04 -0.45 12.89
CA PRO A 88 -3.39 -0.33 11.47
C PRO A 88 -2.60 -1.30 10.58
N LYS A 89 -1.29 -1.48 10.85
CA LYS A 89 -0.46 -2.44 10.13
C LYS A 89 -0.94 -3.88 10.37
N THR A 90 -1.26 -4.22 11.61
CA THR A 90 -1.74 -5.56 11.98
C THR A 90 -3.10 -5.84 11.33
N HIS A 91 -4.02 -4.87 11.33
CA HIS A 91 -5.33 -5.01 10.67
C HIS A 91 -5.18 -5.18 9.16
N PHE A 92 -4.31 -4.39 8.52
CA PHE A 92 -4.00 -4.54 7.11
C PHE A 92 -3.50 -5.96 6.79
N GLN A 93 -2.55 -6.48 7.56
CA GLN A 93 -2.00 -7.81 7.35
C GLN A 93 -3.04 -8.91 7.53
N ASN A 94 -3.92 -8.79 8.54
CA ASN A 94 -5.01 -9.74 8.75
C ASN A 94 -6.01 -9.70 7.59
N LEU A 95 -6.40 -8.50 7.14
CA LEU A 95 -7.34 -8.33 6.04
C LEU A 95 -6.79 -8.90 4.73
N VAL A 96 -5.50 -8.72 4.47
CA VAL A 96 -4.84 -9.31 3.29
C VAL A 96 -4.82 -10.85 3.39
N ASP A 97 -4.50 -11.41 4.58
CA ASP A 97 -4.55 -12.86 4.79
C ASP A 97 -5.96 -13.44 4.58
N ASP A 98 -7.00 -12.73 5.05
CA ASP A 98 -8.39 -13.13 4.88
C ASP A 98 -8.81 -13.12 3.40
N LEU A 99 -8.47 -12.04 2.67
CA LEU A 99 -8.81 -11.89 1.26
C LEU A 99 -8.08 -12.90 0.35
N PHE A 100 -6.87 -13.29 0.72
CA PHE A 100 -6.06 -14.24 -0.07
C PHE A 100 -6.14 -15.67 0.45
N SER A 101 -7.02 -15.93 1.42
CA SER A 101 -7.19 -17.25 2.04
C SER A 101 -7.55 -18.35 1.02
N GLU A 102 -8.41 -18.05 0.04
CA GLU A 102 -8.82 -18.99 -1.00
C GLU A 102 -7.66 -19.43 -1.90
N THR A 103 -6.66 -18.56 -2.10
CA THR A 103 -5.48 -18.88 -2.89
C THR A 103 -4.30 -19.37 -2.06
N GLY A 104 -4.48 -19.50 -0.73
CA GLY A 104 -3.48 -20.02 0.20
C GLY A 104 -2.28 -19.12 0.45
N LYS A 105 -2.35 -17.85 0.02
CA LYS A 105 -1.27 -16.88 0.20
C LYS A 105 -1.41 -16.18 1.56
N LYS A 106 -0.27 -16.04 2.26
CA LYS A 106 -0.18 -15.33 3.55
C LYS A 106 0.91 -14.28 3.51
N ILE A 107 0.61 -13.10 4.03
CA ILE A 107 1.59 -12.02 4.10
C ILE A 107 2.70 -12.32 5.11
N LEU A 108 3.96 -12.10 4.72
CA LEU A 108 5.11 -12.24 5.61
C LEU A 108 5.22 -11.06 6.55
N ARG A 109 4.81 -11.24 7.81
CA ARG A 109 4.65 -10.17 8.81
C ARG A 109 5.96 -9.53 9.23
N GLN A 110 7.07 -10.27 9.15
CA GLN A 110 8.39 -9.81 9.60
C GLN A 110 9.24 -9.24 8.46
N SER A 111 8.74 -9.29 7.23
CA SER A 111 9.43 -8.66 6.10
C SER A 111 9.26 -7.14 6.14
N ASN A 112 10.32 -6.43 5.77
CA ASN A 112 10.26 -4.98 5.53
C ASN A 112 9.55 -4.64 4.23
N GLU A 113 9.49 -5.59 3.29
CA GLU A 113 8.75 -5.46 2.04
C GLU A 113 7.46 -6.28 2.10
N ILE A 114 6.50 -5.93 1.27
CA ILE A 114 5.34 -6.78 1.08
C ILE A 114 5.77 -8.03 0.33
N GLN A 115 5.65 -9.16 0.99
CA GLN A 115 5.92 -10.48 0.45
C GLN A 115 4.87 -11.46 0.97
N PHE A 116 4.68 -12.55 0.26
CA PHE A 116 3.72 -13.60 0.60
C PHE A 116 4.43 -14.94 0.68
N GLU A 117 3.90 -15.81 1.49
CA GLU A 117 4.25 -17.23 1.52
C GLU A 117 3.08 -18.02 0.95
N GLN A 118 3.37 -18.96 0.05
CA GLN A 118 2.43 -19.93 -0.50
C GLN A 118 3.15 -21.26 -0.71
N ASP A 119 2.67 -22.31 -0.06
CA ASP A 119 3.21 -23.70 -0.18
C ASP A 119 4.73 -23.82 0.07
N GLY A 120 5.28 -22.93 0.91
CA GLY A 120 6.71 -22.88 1.24
C GLY A 120 7.54 -21.98 0.33
N ASP A 121 6.96 -21.42 -0.72
CA ASP A 121 7.61 -20.46 -1.60
C ASP A 121 7.33 -19.01 -1.19
N ILE A 122 8.31 -18.14 -1.40
CA ILE A 122 8.16 -16.70 -1.16
C ILE A 122 7.81 -16.01 -2.48
N LEU A 123 6.68 -15.34 -2.49
CA LEU A 123 6.16 -14.59 -3.62
C LEU A 123 6.32 -13.08 -3.40
N THR A 124 6.66 -12.39 -4.47
CA THR A 124 6.61 -10.92 -4.52
C THR A 124 5.20 -10.44 -4.95
N PRO A 125 4.81 -9.19 -4.66
CA PRO A 125 3.51 -8.65 -5.11
C PRO A 125 3.30 -8.70 -6.63
N TYR A 126 4.39 -8.72 -7.39
CA TYR A 126 4.34 -8.77 -8.86
C TYR A 126 3.86 -10.13 -9.40
N GLN A 127 3.91 -11.17 -8.58
CA GLN A 127 3.49 -12.54 -8.93
C GLN A 127 2.02 -12.83 -8.59
N LEU A 128 1.32 -11.87 -8.00
CA LEU A 128 -0.11 -11.93 -7.72
C LEU A 128 -0.93 -11.84 -9.00
N SER A 129 -2.15 -12.37 -8.97
CA SER A 129 -3.14 -12.14 -10.02
C SER A 129 -3.53 -10.65 -10.12
N SER A 130 -4.09 -10.21 -11.25
CA SER A 130 -4.49 -8.81 -11.42
C SER A 130 -5.50 -8.36 -10.36
N GLY A 131 -6.47 -9.20 -10.01
CA GLY A 131 -7.44 -8.90 -8.94
C GLY A 131 -6.79 -8.78 -7.57
N GLU A 132 -5.87 -9.70 -7.21
CA GLU A 132 -5.11 -9.61 -5.95
C GLU A 132 -4.23 -8.36 -5.91
N LYS A 133 -3.55 -8.02 -7.02
CA LYS A 133 -2.77 -6.78 -7.13
C LYS A 133 -3.62 -5.55 -6.90
N GLN A 134 -4.81 -5.49 -7.53
CA GLN A 134 -5.74 -4.39 -7.39
C GLN A 134 -6.19 -4.22 -5.93
N MET A 135 -6.61 -5.31 -5.28
CA MET A 135 -6.98 -5.28 -3.87
C MET A 135 -5.82 -4.83 -2.98
N LEU A 136 -4.62 -5.34 -3.24
CA LEU A 136 -3.42 -4.96 -2.50
C LEU A 136 -3.09 -3.47 -2.68
N VAL A 137 -3.21 -2.93 -3.91
CA VAL A 137 -3.01 -1.50 -4.20
C VAL A 137 -3.97 -0.65 -3.38
N ILE A 138 -5.27 -1.00 -3.35
CA ILE A 138 -6.29 -0.28 -2.58
C ILE A 138 -5.93 -0.27 -1.09
N LEU A 139 -5.73 -1.46 -0.50
CA LEU A 139 -5.48 -1.60 0.93
C LEU A 139 -4.17 -0.91 1.35
N LEU A 140 -3.13 -1.07 0.55
CA LEU A 140 -1.83 -0.48 0.83
C LEU A 140 -1.86 1.04 0.70
N THR A 141 -2.61 1.57 -0.28
CA THR A 141 -2.82 3.02 -0.42
C THR A 141 -3.47 3.61 0.83
N VAL A 142 -4.50 2.94 1.37
CA VAL A 142 -5.16 3.38 2.62
C VAL A 142 -4.19 3.31 3.81
N LEU A 143 -3.45 2.21 3.95
CA LEU A 143 -2.52 2.05 5.07
C LEU A 143 -1.46 3.15 5.12
N VAL A 144 -0.83 3.45 3.97
CA VAL A 144 0.29 4.42 3.92
C VAL A 144 -0.14 5.87 4.10
N GLN A 145 -1.45 6.16 4.18
CA GLN A 145 -1.94 7.49 4.58
C GLN A 145 -1.72 7.76 6.08
N ASP A 146 -1.45 6.74 6.87
CA ASP A 146 -1.14 6.88 8.30
C ASP A 146 -2.20 7.70 9.07
N ASN A 147 -3.48 7.37 8.86
CA ASN A 147 -4.65 8.05 9.43
C ASN A 147 -4.82 9.53 8.99
N GLN A 148 -4.10 9.99 7.98
CA GLN A 148 -4.35 11.31 7.42
C GLN A 148 -5.62 11.28 6.53
N PRO A 149 -6.48 12.30 6.63
CA PRO A 149 -7.61 12.41 5.72
C PRO A 149 -7.11 12.47 4.27
N CYS A 150 -7.65 11.59 3.42
CA CYS A 150 -7.35 11.61 1.99
C CYS A 150 -8.60 11.30 1.17
N THR A 151 -8.59 11.73 -0.08
CA THR A 151 -9.60 11.38 -1.07
C THR A 151 -9.01 10.37 -2.04
N LEU A 152 -9.68 9.23 -2.20
CA LEU A 152 -9.28 8.20 -3.16
C LEU A 152 -10.14 8.33 -4.42
N PHE A 153 -9.49 8.46 -5.56
CA PHE A 153 -10.12 8.34 -6.87
C PHE A 153 -9.79 6.98 -7.44
N MET A 154 -10.82 6.20 -7.77
CA MET A 154 -10.66 4.92 -8.42
C MET A 154 -11.27 4.98 -9.81
N ASP A 155 -10.48 4.55 -10.81
CA ASP A 155 -10.93 4.41 -12.19
C ASP A 155 -11.51 3.00 -12.33
N GLU A 156 -12.83 2.90 -12.56
CA GLU A 156 -13.58 1.65 -12.68
C GLU A 156 -13.37 0.69 -11.48
N PRO A 157 -13.99 0.96 -10.32
CA PRO A 157 -13.80 0.14 -9.11
C PRO A 157 -14.46 -1.25 -9.21
N GLU A 158 -15.13 -1.55 -10.31
CA GLU A 158 -15.80 -2.83 -10.53
C GLU A 158 -14.77 -3.92 -10.80
N ILE A 159 -14.54 -4.76 -9.81
CA ILE A 159 -13.78 -6.00 -9.99
C ILE A 159 -14.57 -6.85 -10.95
N SER A 160 -14.09 -6.96 -12.19
CA SER A 160 -14.73 -7.83 -13.18
C SER A 160 -14.63 -9.28 -12.70
N PRO A 161 -15.73 -9.96 -12.35
CA PRO A 161 -15.68 -11.34 -11.85
C PRO A 161 -15.51 -12.35 -12.98
N HIS A 162 -14.82 -11.99 -14.05
CA HIS A 162 -14.63 -12.84 -15.23
C HIS A 162 -13.14 -13.18 -15.40
N ALA A 163 -12.76 -14.30 -14.86
CA ALA A 163 -11.69 -15.15 -15.37
C ALA A 163 -12.19 -16.57 -15.44
#